data_70974c6c3fb7475293043687b45423f4
#
_entry.id   70974c6c3fb7475293043687b45423f4
#
_cell.length_a   1.000
_cell.length_b   1.000
_cell.length_c   1.000
_cell.angle_alpha   90.00
_cell.angle_beta   90.00
_cell.angle_gamma   90.00
#
_symmetry.space_group_name_H-M   'P 1'
#
loop_
_entity.id
_entity.type
_entity.pdbx_description
1 polymer ?
#
loop_
_entity_poly.entity_id
_entity_poly.type
_entity_poly.pdbx_seq_one_letter_code
_entity_poly.pdbx_strand_id
1 'polypeptide(L)'
;MVGVAAALVAVILGTLYGSLSGYLGGKVDSVMMRLLEILNSFPFMFFVILLVTFFGQNILLIFVAIGMVSWLDMARIVRGQTLSLKRKEFIEAAQVGGVSTGNIVIRHIVPNVLGVVVVYASLLVPSMILFESFLSFLGLGTQ
;
A
#
# COMPACT_ATOMS: atom_id res chain seq x y z
N MET A 1 13.92 10.98 7.73
CA MET A 1 13.70 9.78 8.54
C MET A 1 12.21 9.39 8.64
N VAL A 2 11.31 10.33 8.92
CA VAL A 2 9.86 10.06 9.07
C VAL A 2 9.23 9.54 7.76
N GLY A 3 9.60 10.13 6.60
CA GLY A 3 9.09 9.69 5.30
C GLY A 3 9.47 8.25 4.94
N VAL A 4 10.67 7.81 5.33
CA VAL A 4 11.10 6.42 5.11
C VAL A 4 10.29 5.46 5.98
N ALA A 5 10.02 5.83 7.24
CA ALA A 5 9.18 5.02 8.13
C ALA A 5 7.75 4.93 7.61
N ALA A 6 7.15 6.03 7.17
CA ALA A 6 5.81 6.04 6.57
C ALA A 6 5.75 5.19 5.29
N ALA A 7 6.78 5.29 4.42
CA ALA A 7 6.88 4.47 3.22
C ALA A 7 7.01 2.97 3.54
N LEU A 8 7.81 2.61 4.54
CA LEU A 8 7.94 1.22 4.98
C LEU A 8 6.61 0.66 5.50
N VAL A 9 5.90 1.42 6.31
CA VAL A 9 4.57 1.01 6.80
C VAL A 9 3.59 0.82 5.64
N ALA A 10 3.54 1.75 4.69
CA ALA A 10 2.70 1.66 3.50
C ALA A 10 3.04 0.43 2.64
N VAL A 11 4.34 0.16 2.45
CA VAL A 11 4.82 -1.01 1.69
C VAL A 11 4.43 -2.32 2.39
N ILE A 12 4.63 -2.42 3.70
CA ILE A 12 4.31 -3.64 4.47
C ILE A 12 2.80 -3.88 4.46
N LEU A 13 2.00 -2.88 4.82
CA LEU A 13 0.53 -3.01 4.84
C LEU A 13 -0.04 -3.31 3.47
N GLY A 14 0.39 -2.58 2.43
CA GLY A 14 -0.06 -2.78 1.06
C GLY A 14 0.30 -4.17 0.53
N THR A 15 1.52 -4.63 0.79
CA THR A 15 1.98 -5.95 0.36
C THR A 15 1.19 -7.07 1.04
N LEU A 16 1.01 -7.02 2.35
CA LEU A 16 0.26 -8.04 3.08
C LEU A 16 -1.22 -8.02 2.70
N TYR A 17 -1.83 -6.86 2.64
CA TYR A 17 -3.23 -6.71 2.27
C TYR A 17 -3.50 -7.17 0.84
N GLY A 18 -2.70 -6.72 -0.11
CA GLY A 18 -2.84 -7.11 -1.53
C GLY A 18 -2.58 -8.58 -1.79
N SER A 19 -1.55 -9.16 -1.16
CA SER A 19 -1.24 -10.58 -1.26
C SER A 19 -2.36 -11.44 -0.69
N LEU A 20 -2.89 -11.08 0.46
CA LEU A 20 -3.97 -11.82 1.10
C LEU A 20 -5.27 -11.74 0.29
N SER A 21 -5.65 -10.54 -0.14
CA SER A 21 -6.82 -10.31 -0.98
C SER A 21 -6.74 -11.10 -2.29
N GLY A 22 -5.64 -10.98 -3.02
CA GLY A 22 -5.45 -11.67 -4.29
C GLY A 22 -5.40 -13.20 -4.16
N TYR A 23 -4.80 -13.71 -3.09
CA TYR A 23 -4.70 -15.16 -2.86
C TYR A 23 -6.02 -15.77 -2.43
N LEU A 24 -6.73 -15.19 -1.47
CA LEU A 24 -8.02 -15.69 -0.98
C LEU A 24 -9.10 -15.61 -2.05
N GLY A 25 -9.12 -14.54 -2.83
CA GLY A 25 -10.09 -14.35 -3.90
C GLY A 25 -11.55 -14.31 -3.44
N GLY A 26 -12.48 -14.46 -4.38
CA GLY A 26 -13.91 -14.57 -4.12
C GLY A 26 -14.51 -13.40 -3.34
N LYS A 27 -15.35 -13.70 -2.35
CA LYS A 27 -16.04 -12.69 -1.53
C LYS A 27 -15.08 -11.90 -0.65
N VAL A 28 -14.01 -12.52 -0.14
CA VAL A 28 -13.00 -11.87 0.70
C VAL A 28 -12.28 -10.79 -0.10
N ASP A 29 -11.83 -11.13 -1.31
CA ASP A 29 -11.21 -10.16 -2.23
C ASP A 29 -12.16 -9.00 -2.57
N SER A 30 -13.43 -9.31 -2.88
CA SER A 30 -14.44 -8.30 -3.18
C SER A 30 -14.66 -7.32 -2.01
N VAL A 31 -14.76 -7.82 -0.79
CA VAL A 31 -14.92 -6.99 0.41
C VAL A 31 -13.67 -6.15 0.67
N MET A 32 -12.49 -6.75 0.58
CA MET A 32 -11.22 -6.06 0.80
C MET A 32 -10.99 -4.95 -0.23
N MET A 33 -11.29 -5.19 -1.50
CA MET A 33 -11.20 -4.18 -2.55
C MET A 33 -12.24 -3.07 -2.40
N ARG A 34 -13.46 -3.41 -1.97
CA ARG A 34 -14.50 -2.42 -1.68
C ARG A 34 -14.09 -1.47 -0.54
N LEU A 35 -13.45 -2.00 0.49
CA LEU A 35 -12.89 -1.17 1.56
C LEU A 35 -11.83 -0.19 1.03
N LEU A 36 -10.93 -0.65 0.17
CA LEU A 36 -9.95 0.23 -0.49
C LEU A 36 -10.61 1.32 -1.34
N GLU A 37 -11.66 0.96 -2.09
CA GLU A 37 -12.41 1.91 -2.92
C GLU A 37 -13.07 3.00 -2.06
N ILE A 38 -13.70 2.63 -0.94
CA ILE A 38 -14.32 3.56 0.00
C ILE A 38 -13.26 4.52 0.57
N LEU A 39 -12.13 4.00 1.02
CA LEU A 39 -11.04 4.83 1.54
C LEU A 39 -10.46 5.75 0.47
N ASN A 40 -10.33 5.27 -0.76
CA ASN A 40 -9.80 6.05 -1.87
C ASN A 40 -10.80 7.07 -2.46
N SER A 41 -12.08 6.92 -2.15
CA SER A 41 -13.13 7.89 -2.53
C SER A 41 -13.03 9.19 -1.75
N PHE A 42 -12.28 9.19 -0.65
CA PHE A 42 -12.06 10.40 0.14
C PHE A 42 -11.01 11.27 -0.57
N PRO A 43 -11.31 12.56 -0.86
CA PRO A 43 -10.33 13.41 -1.54
C PRO A 43 -9.14 13.64 -0.60
N PHE A 44 -7.98 13.13 -0.99
CA PHE A 44 -6.76 13.19 -0.19
C PHE A 44 -6.40 14.61 0.24
N MET A 45 -6.49 15.57 -0.67
CA MET A 45 -6.21 16.98 -0.38
C MET A 45 -7.12 17.55 0.72
N PHE A 46 -8.39 17.16 0.72
CA PHE A 46 -9.33 17.56 1.75
C PHE A 46 -8.92 17.02 3.12
N PHE A 47 -8.48 15.77 3.15
CA PHE A 47 -7.97 15.13 4.38
C PHE A 47 -6.71 15.82 4.92
N VAL A 48 -5.76 16.18 4.05
CA VAL A 48 -4.56 16.94 4.44
C VAL A 48 -4.91 18.32 4.99
N ILE A 49 -5.83 19.03 4.32
CA ILE A 49 -6.28 20.36 4.78
C ILE A 49 -6.90 20.26 6.18
N LEU A 50 -7.77 19.27 6.40
CA LEU A 50 -8.36 19.04 7.73
C LEU A 50 -7.29 18.76 8.79
N LEU A 51 -6.33 17.87 8.50
CA LEU A 51 -5.25 17.56 9.43
C LEU A 51 -4.44 18.82 9.80
N VAL A 52 -4.04 19.60 8.80
CA VAL A 52 -3.27 20.82 9.03
C VAL A 52 -4.08 21.86 9.82
N THR A 53 -5.39 21.95 9.55
CA THR A 53 -6.28 22.91 10.23
C THR A 53 -6.46 22.55 11.71
N PHE A 54 -6.61 21.27 12.05
CA PHE A 54 -6.87 20.85 13.43
C PHE A 54 -5.59 20.64 14.25
N PHE A 55 -4.53 20.20 13.65
CA PHE A 55 -3.29 19.79 14.34
C PHE A 55 -2.10 20.73 14.06
N GLY A 56 -2.29 21.74 13.21
CA GLY A 56 -1.24 22.65 12.79
C GLY A 56 -0.30 22.07 11.73
N GLN A 57 0.66 22.89 11.31
CA GLN A 57 1.65 22.53 10.29
C GLN A 57 2.75 21.65 10.91
N ASN A 58 2.49 20.36 10.95
CA ASN A 58 3.45 19.37 11.45
C ASN A 58 3.86 18.41 10.33
N ILE A 59 5.15 18.40 10.01
CA ILE A 59 5.71 17.57 8.95
C ILE A 59 5.40 16.08 9.16
N LEU A 60 5.40 15.63 10.40
CA LEU A 60 5.09 14.24 10.75
C LEU A 60 3.66 13.87 10.36
N LEU A 61 2.70 14.76 10.59
CA LEU A 61 1.30 14.53 10.21
C LEU A 61 1.11 14.46 8.69
N ILE A 62 1.82 15.30 7.95
CA ILE A 62 1.79 15.28 6.47
C ILE A 62 2.32 13.94 5.95
N PHE A 63 3.45 13.46 6.47
CA PHE A 63 4.00 12.16 6.07
C PHE A 63 3.10 10.98 6.47
N VAL A 64 2.47 11.03 7.63
CA VAL A 64 1.48 10.03 8.04
C VAL A 64 0.30 10.02 7.07
N ALA A 65 -0.22 11.20 6.69
CA ALA A 65 -1.31 11.30 5.73
C ALA A 65 -0.94 10.71 4.36
N ILE A 66 0.25 11.03 3.84
CA ILE A 66 0.74 10.48 2.58
C ILE A 66 0.89 8.94 2.69
N GLY A 67 1.47 8.47 3.78
CA GLY A 67 1.61 7.03 4.03
C GLY A 67 0.29 6.29 4.10
N MET A 68 -0.74 6.91 4.69
CA MET A 68 -2.09 6.35 4.80
C MET A 68 -2.79 6.18 3.44
N VAL A 69 -2.39 6.91 2.42
CA VAL A 69 -2.97 6.76 1.06
C VAL A 69 -2.11 5.87 0.17
N SER A 70 -0.79 5.98 0.29
CA SER A 70 0.13 5.23 -0.57
C SER A 70 0.03 3.71 -0.43
N TRP A 71 -0.37 3.19 0.74
CA TRP A 71 -0.57 1.75 0.92
C TRP A 71 -1.75 1.19 0.12
N LEU A 72 -2.75 2.02 -0.20
CA LEU A 72 -3.92 1.61 -1.00
C LEU A 72 -3.50 1.21 -2.42
N ASP A 73 -2.64 2.02 -3.05
CA ASP A 73 -2.14 1.73 -4.39
C ASP A 73 -1.20 0.53 -4.39
N MET A 74 -0.32 0.44 -3.39
CA MET A 74 0.54 -0.73 -3.19
C MET A 74 -0.29 -2.01 -3.07
N ALA A 75 -1.36 -2.00 -2.29
CA ALA A 75 -2.26 -3.15 -2.13
C ALA A 75 -2.88 -3.60 -3.46
N ARG A 76 -3.30 -2.66 -4.31
CA ARG A 76 -3.86 -2.97 -5.63
C ARG A 76 -2.84 -3.59 -6.57
N ILE A 77 -1.63 -3.03 -6.60
CA ILE A 77 -0.53 -3.53 -7.45
C ILE A 77 -0.15 -4.95 -7.01
N VAL A 78 0.05 -5.16 -5.73
CA VAL A 78 0.41 -6.47 -5.18
C VAL A 78 -0.72 -7.49 -5.39
N ARG A 79 -1.98 -7.07 -5.22
CA ARG A 79 -3.13 -7.93 -5.56
C ARG A 79 -3.08 -8.40 -7.00
N GLY A 80 -2.85 -7.50 -7.96
CA GLY A 80 -2.72 -7.85 -9.38
C GLY A 80 -1.63 -8.86 -9.65
N GLN A 81 -0.47 -8.70 -9.03
CA GLN A 81 0.65 -9.65 -9.12
C GLN A 81 0.30 -10.99 -8.47
N THR A 82 -0.36 -10.99 -7.34
CA THR A 82 -0.79 -12.20 -6.64
C THR A 82 -1.80 -13.02 -7.45
N LEU A 83 -2.72 -12.36 -8.15
CA LEU A 83 -3.66 -13.04 -9.06
C LEU A 83 -2.95 -13.82 -10.17
N SER A 84 -1.83 -13.32 -10.67
CA SER A 84 -1.00 -14.02 -11.65
C SER A 84 -0.20 -15.15 -11.00
N LEU A 85 0.39 -14.91 -9.83
CA LEU A 85 1.23 -15.88 -9.13
C LEU A 85 0.47 -17.09 -8.63
N LYS A 86 -0.76 -16.92 -8.13
CA LYS A 86 -1.54 -18.03 -7.58
C LYS A 86 -1.90 -19.12 -8.59
N ARG A 87 -1.75 -18.84 -9.89
CA ARG A 87 -1.95 -19.78 -10.99
C ARG A 87 -0.67 -20.52 -11.41
N LYS A 88 0.45 -20.28 -10.73
CA LYS A 88 1.71 -20.92 -11.03
C LYS A 88 1.82 -22.29 -10.38
N GLU A 89 2.51 -23.20 -11.07
CA GLU A 89 2.66 -24.60 -10.66
C GLU A 89 3.25 -24.75 -9.25
N PHE A 90 4.20 -23.88 -8.85
CA PHE A 90 4.79 -23.97 -7.51
C PHE A 90 3.81 -23.64 -6.39
N ILE A 91 2.79 -22.81 -6.65
CA ILE A 91 1.71 -22.52 -5.70
C ILE A 91 0.76 -23.74 -5.64
N GLU A 92 0.41 -24.32 -6.78
CA GLU A 92 -0.42 -25.52 -6.82
C GLU A 92 0.28 -26.68 -6.10
N ALA A 93 1.56 -26.85 -6.32
CA ALA A 93 2.36 -27.86 -5.61
C ALA A 93 2.36 -27.65 -4.10
N ALA A 94 2.47 -26.40 -3.62
CA ALA A 94 2.39 -26.09 -2.21
C ALA A 94 1.00 -26.39 -1.62
N GLN A 95 -0.06 -26.11 -2.36
CA GLN A 95 -1.44 -26.44 -1.95
C GLN A 95 -1.66 -27.94 -1.83
N VAL A 96 -1.23 -28.71 -2.85
CA VAL A 96 -1.32 -30.18 -2.84
C VAL A 96 -0.45 -30.78 -1.72
N GLY A 97 0.69 -30.17 -1.44
CA GLY A 97 1.57 -30.54 -0.32
C GLY A 97 1.02 -30.23 1.07
N GLY A 98 -0.18 -29.64 1.17
CA GLY A 98 -0.83 -29.35 2.44
C GLY A 98 -0.30 -28.12 3.18
N VAL A 99 0.41 -27.23 2.48
CA VAL A 99 0.89 -25.97 3.08
C VAL A 99 -0.27 -25.05 3.40
N SER A 100 -0.29 -24.50 4.62
CA SER A 100 -1.37 -23.59 5.05
C SER A 100 -1.38 -22.30 4.22
N THR A 101 -2.57 -21.70 4.11
CA THR A 101 -2.79 -20.43 3.39
C THR A 101 -1.84 -19.32 3.84
N GLY A 102 -1.67 -19.13 5.14
CA GLY A 102 -0.75 -18.11 5.67
C GLY A 102 0.70 -18.35 5.27
N ASN A 103 1.15 -19.61 5.27
CA ASN A 103 2.50 -19.97 4.84
C ASN A 103 2.68 -19.80 3.33
N ILE A 104 1.67 -20.11 2.53
CA ILE A 104 1.72 -19.88 1.07
C ILE A 104 1.87 -18.38 0.80
N VAL A 105 1.08 -17.54 1.44
CA VAL A 105 1.17 -16.08 1.26
C VAL A 105 2.55 -15.58 1.69
N ILE A 106 3.00 -15.89 2.89
CA ILE A 106 4.25 -15.33 3.44
C ILE A 106 5.49 -15.91 2.77
N ARG A 107 5.53 -17.22 2.49
CA ARG A 107 6.74 -17.90 2.01
C ARG A 107 6.83 -18.03 0.49
N HIS A 108 5.70 -17.97 -0.20
CA HIS A 108 5.66 -18.18 -1.65
C HIS A 108 5.20 -16.95 -2.42
N ILE A 109 4.18 -16.24 -1.97
CA ILE A 109 3.65 -15.08 -2.69
C ILE A 109 4.45 -13.83 -2.39
N VAL A 110 4.56 -13.44 -1.12
CA VAL A 110 5.26 -12.21 -0.72
C VAL A 110 6.68 -12.13 -1.28
N PRO A 111 7.55 -13.15 -1.19
CA PRO A 111 8.88 -13.08 -1.77
C PRO A 111 8.88 -12.87 -3.29
N ASN A 112 7.92 -13.45 -4.00
CA ASN A 112 7.83 -13.35 -5.46
C ASN A 112 7.26 -12.01 -5.96
N VAL A 113 6.54 -11.25 -5.13
CA VAL A 113 6.07 -9.90 -5.46
C VAL A 113 7.06 -8.81 -5.05
N LEU A 114 8.09 -9.12 -4.27
CA LEU A 114 9.06 -8.14 -3.75
C LEU A 114 9.72 -7.32 -4.86
N GLY A 115 10.01 -7.90 -6.01
CA GLY A 115 10.58 -7.18 -7.14
C GLY A 115 9.71 -5.98 -7.56
N VAL A 116 8.43 -6.22 -7.73
CA VAL A 116 7.45 -5.17 -8.09
C VAL A 116 7.27 -4.18 -6.94
N VAL A 117 7.23 -4.67 -5.72
CA VAL A 117 7.14 -3.84 -4.50
C VAL A 117 8.32 -2.87 -4.40
N VAL A 118 9.55 -3.34 -4.61
CA VAL A 118 10.75 -2.49 -4.57
C VAL A 118 10.72 -1.43 -5.67
N VAL A 119 10.34 -1.80 -6.89
CA VAL A 119 10.20 -0.83 -7.99
C VAL A 119 9.17 0.25 -7.64
N TYR A 120 8.00 -0.14 -7.18
CA TYR A 120 6.96 0.82 -6.81
C TYR A 120 7.36 1.69 -5.62
N ALA A 121 7.98 1.10 -4.59
CA ALA A 121 8.52 1.84 -3.45
C ALA A 121 9.56 2.89 -3.87
N SER A 122 10.41 2.55 -4.85
CA SER A 122 11.38 3.49 -5.42
C SER A 122 10.70 4.68 -6.12
N LEU A 123 9.56 4.46 -6.76
CA LEU A 123 8.77 5.51 -7.42
C LEU A 123 7.99 6.37 -6.43
N LEU A 124 7.70 5.86 -5.23
CA LEU A 124 7.04 6.64 -4.19
C LEU A 124 7.91 7.80 -3.69
N VAL A 125 9.23 7.64 -3.63
CA VAL A 125 10.13 8.68 -3.10
C VAL A 125 10.06 9.97 -3.91
N PRO A 126 10.24 9.98 -5.25
CA PRO A 126 10.04 11.18 -6.05
C PRO A 126 8.63 11.76 -5.94
N SER A 127 7.62 10.90 -5.89
CA SER A 127 6.22 11.33 -5.76
C SER A 127 5.98 12.05 -4.43
N MET A 128 6.55 11.57 -3.34
CA MET A 128 6.47 12.23 -2.03
C MET A 128 7.16 13.60 -2.04
N ILE A 129 8.32 13.72 -2.68
CA ILE A 129 9.04 15.00 -2.81
C ILE A 129 8.21 16.02 -3.61
N LEU A 130 7.63 15.59 -4.72
CA LEU A 130 6.75 16.43 -5.52
C LEU A 130 5.51 16.87 -4.72
N PHE A 131 4.94 15.96 -3.96
CA PHE A 131 3.78 16.24 -3.11
C PHE A 131 4.09 17.24 -1.99
N GLU A 132 5.23 17.06 -1.32
CA GLU A 132 5.72 18.00 -0.30
C GLU A 132 5.95 19.39 -0.90
N SER A 133 6.59 19.45 -2.07
CA SER A 133 6.82 20.71 -2.80
C SER A 133 5.51 21.39 -3.17
N PHE A 134 4.51 20.62 -3.60
CA PHE A 134 3.19 21.13 -3.93
C PHE A 134 2.44 21.65 -2.69
N LEU A 135 2.49 20.95 -1.57
CA LEU A 135 1.92 21.40 -0.31
C LEU A 135 2.61 22.68 0.21
N SER A 136 3.93 22.76 0.09
CA SER A 136 4.70 23.96 0.42
C SER A 136 4.30 25.15 -0.42
N PHE A 137 4.11 24.92 -1.72
CA PHE A 137 3.63 25.97 -2.64
C PHE A 137 2.24 26.49 -2.24
N LEU A 138 1.35 25.63 -1.77
CA LEU A 138 0.02 26.00 -1.27
C LEU A 138 0.05 26.65 0.14
N GLY A 139 1.23 26.82 0.74
CA GLY A 139 1.37 27.36 2.10
C GLY A 139 0.99 26.38 3.21
N LEU A 140 0.80 25.11 2.89
CA LEU A 140 0.49 24.03 3.83
C LEU A 140 1.72 23.23 4.25
N GLY A 141 2.87 23.51 3.63
CA GLY A 141 4.15 22.86 3.95
C GLY A 141 4.82 23.45 5.19
N THR A 142 5.88 22.79 5.62
CA THR A 142 6.73 23.26 6.71
C THR A 142 7.58 24.45 6.25
N GLN A 143 7.48 25.55 6.93
CA GLN A 143 8.44 26.66 6.82
C GLN A 143 9.66 26.42 7.68
#